data_7cf25558fa16e2419e93d856a9245b4d
#
_entry.id   7cf25558fa16e2419e93d856a9245b4d
#
_cell.length_a   1.000
_cell.length_b   1.000
_cell.length_c   1.000
_cell.angle_alpha   90.00
_cell.angle_beta   90.00
_cell.angle_gamma   90.00
#
_symmetry.space_group_name_H-M   'P 1'
#
loop_
_entity.id
_entity.type
_entity.pdbx_description
1 polymer ?
#
loop_
_entity_poly.entity_id
_entity_poly.type
_entity_poly.pdbx_seq_one_letter_code
_entity_poly.pdbx_strand_id
1 'polypeptide(L)'
;MLISNAIRLQLKRLHIHNSVFIKYSFYEPNRKRDLDNIAGVAHKFIQDSLVKCGVLENDGWGNITGFSDQFFLDRYNPRIEIVIQEEGE
;
A
#
# COMPACT_ATOMS: atom_id res chain seq x y z
N MET A 1 5.66 9.54 -9.64
CA MET A 1 4.85 9.52 -8.42
C MET A 1 5.71 9.23 -7.21
N LEU A 2 5.53 9.97 -6.18
CA LEU A 2 6.38 9.87 -5.01
C LEU A 2 5.65 9.19 -3.87
N ILE A 3 5.28 7.92 -4.10
CA ILE A 3 4.55 7.13 -3.11
C ILE A 3 5.27 7.11 -1.76
N SER A 4 6.61 6.98 -1.78
CA SER A 4 7.38 6.99 -0.55
C SER A 4 7.20 8.29 0.23
N ASN A 5 7.18 9.41 -0.47
CA ASN A 5 6.99 10.70 0.17
C ASN A 5 5.57 10.83 0.73
N ALA A 6 4.57 10.37 -0.03
CA ALA A 6 3.19 10.38 0.44
C ALA A 6 3.03 9.54 1.71
N ILE A 7 3.62 8.36 1.74
CA ILE A 7 3.58 7.51 2.92
C ILE A 7 4.27 8.18 4.11
N ARG A 8 5.43 8.79 3.86
CA ARG A 8 6.18 9.47 4.92
C ARG A 8 5.37 10.62 5.52
N LEU A 9 4.67 11.39 4.69
CA LEU A 9 3.87 12.49 5.18
C LEU A 9 2.65 12.02 5.96
N GLN A 10 2.01 10.94 5.50
CA GLN A 10 0.78 10.45 6.11
C GLN A 10 1.02 9.56 7.33
N LEU A 11 2.12 8.82 7.33
CA LEU A 11 2.40 7.81 8.36
C LEU A 11 3.63 8.15 9.19
N LYS A 12 3.97 9.41 9.24
CA LYS A 12 5.11 9.90 9.99
C LYS A 12 5.03 9.45 11.44
N ARG A 13 6.12 8.90 11.96
CA ARG A 13 6.24 8.42 13.35
C ARG A 13 5.44 7.17 13.66
N LEU A 14 4.77 6.61 12.68
CA LEU A 14 4.08 5.34 12.89
C LEU A 14 5.09 4.22 12.77
N HIS A 15 5.08 3.31 13.73
CA HIS A 15 5.92 2.12 13.69
C HIS A 15 5.07 0.96 14.19
N ILE A 16 4.94 -0.08 13.37
CA ILE A 16 4.07 -1.21 13.67
C ILE A 16 4.94 -2.43 13.89
N HIS A 17 4.83 -3.03 15.06
CA HIS A 17 5.57 -4.24 15.42
C HIS A 17 4.82 -5.50 15.08
N ASN A 18 3.50 -5.46 15.13
CA ASN A 18 2.67 -6.61 14.83
C ASN A 18 2.58 -6.83 13.33
N SER A 19 2.18 -8.03 12.93
CA SER A 19 1.92 -8.29 11.53
C SER A 19 0.67 -7.52 11.07
N VAL A 20 0.60 -7.25 9.77
CA VAL A 20 -0.48 -6.44 9.22
C VAL A 20 -1.08 -7.11 8.00
N PHE A 21 -2.34 -6.77 7.74
CA PHE A 21 -3.00 -7.03 6.47
C PHE A 21 -3.19 -5.69 5.78
N ILE A 22 -2.86 -5.61 4.49
CA ILE A 22 -2.91 -4.36 3.75
C ILE A 22 -4.01 -4.41 2.70
N LYS A 23 -4.92 -3.45 2.73
CA LYS A 23 -5.98 -3.32 1.72
C LYS A 23 -5.61 -2.18 0.79
N TYR A 24 -5.55 -2.49 -0.50
CA TYR A 24 -5.25 -1.50 -1.54
C TYR A 24 -6.52 -1.18 -2.30
N SER A 25 -6.78 0.09 -2.49
CA SER A 25 -7.87 0.55 -3.35
C SER A 25 -7.27 1.44 -4.43
N PHE A 26 -7.37 0.98 -5.67
CA PHE A 26 -6.78 1.65 -6.83
C PHE A 26 -7.87 2.43 -7.56
N TYR A 27 -7.73 3.74 -7.59
CA TYR A 27 -8.65 4.62 -8.30
C TYR A 27 -7.98 5.05 -9.59
N GLU A 28 -8.40 4.46 -10.70
CA GLU A 28 -7.78 4.67 -12.00
C GLU A 28 -8.61 5.64 -12.84
N PRO A 29 -7.96 6.45 -13.70
CA PRO A 29 -8.70 7.41 -14.52
C PRO A 29 -9.45 6.74 -15.67
N ASN A 30 -9.04 5.53 -16.07
CA ASN A 30 -9.65 4.79 -17.17
C ASN A 30 -9.25 3.33 -17.04
N ARG A 31 -9.67 2.51 -18.00
CA ARG A 31 -9.44 1.05 -17.99
C ARG A 31 -8.30 0.60 -18.90
N LYS A 32 -7.36 1.48 -19.20
CA LYS A 32 -6.32 1.16 -20.17
C LYS A 32 -5.26 0.20 -19.66
N ARG A 33 -4.96 0.24 -18.34
CA ARG A 33 -3.91 -0.59 -17.77
C ARG A 33 -4.50 -1.90 -17.24
N ASP A 34 -3.73 -2.98 -17.38
CA ASP A 34 -4.11 -4.27 -16.82
C ASP A 34 -4.02 -4.24 -15.30
N LEU A 35 -4.96 -4.92 -14.66
CA LEU A 35 -5.03 -4.93 -13.19
C LEU A 35 -3.78 -5.52 -12.55
N ASP A 36 -3.24 -6.60 -13.14
CA ASP A 36 -2.03 -7.23 -12.61
C ASP A 36 -0.84 -6.28 -12.66
N ASN A 37 -0.71 -5.50 -13.71
CA ASN A 37 0.37 -4.53 -13.83
C ASN A 37 0.24 -3.43 -12.77
N ILE A 38 -0.97 -2.95 -12.57
CA ILE A 38 -1.22 -1.92 -11.55
C ILE A 38 -0.86 -2.45 -10.17
N ALA A 39 -1.42 -3.59 -9.80
CA ALA A 39 -1.25 -4.15 -8.47
C ALA A 39 0.19 -4.56 -8.20
N GLY A 40 0.84 -5.23 -9.15
CA GLY A 40 2.19 -5.72 -8.95
C GLY A 40 3.20 -4.62 -8.71
N VAL A 41 3.13 -3.55 -9.48
CA VAL A 41 4.03 -2.40 -9.29
C VAL A 41 3.74 -1.71 -7.98
N ALA A 42 2.47 -1.50 -7.66
CA ALA A 42 2.09 -0.79 -6.45
C ALA A 42 2.47 -1.56 -5.19
N HIS A 43 2.25 -2.87 -5.16
CA HIS A 43 2.63 -3.69 -4.00
C HIS A 43 4.10 -3.53 -3.68
N LYS A 44 4.95 -3.64 -4.69
CA LYS A 44 6.37 -3.54 -4.48
C LYS A 44 6.76 -2.15 -3.97
N PHE A 45 6.26 -1.12 -4.62
CA PHE A 45 6.57 0.25 -4.23
C PHE A 45 6.10 0.57 -2.82
N ILE A 46 4.87 0.23 -2.51
CA ILE A 46 4.27 0.60 -1.24
C ILE A 46 4.90 -0.19 -0.10
N GLN A 47 5.09 -1.49 -0.27
CA GLN A 47 5.69 -2.31 0.77
C GLN A 47 7.14 -1.92 1.02
N ASP A 48 7.92 -1.67 -0.05
CA ASP A 48 9.28 -1.17 0.11
C ASP A 48 9.29 0.16 0.85
N SER A 49 8.34 1.03 0.53
CA SER A 49 8.26 2.36 1.16
C SER A 49 7.90 2.27 2.63
N LEU A 50 7.00 1.36 2.99
CA LEU A 50 6.64 1.16 4.39
C LEU A 50 7.84 0.72 5.22
N VAL A 51 8.67 -0.14 4.65
CA VAL A 51 9.90 -0.57 5.32
C VAL A 51 10.90 0.58 5.39
N LYS A 52 11.13 1.28 4.28
CA LYS A 52 12.09 2.39 4.24
C LYS A 52 11.72 3.53 5.15
N CYS A 53 10.43 3.79 5.32
CA CYS A 53 9.96 4.85 6.20
C CYS A 53 9.85 4.41 7.66
N GLY A 54 10.18 3.17 7.96
CA GLY A 54 10.17 2.67 9.33
C GLY A 54 8.80 2.30 9.86
N VAL A 55 7.78 2.24 9.00
CA VAL A 55 6.45 1.83 9.44
C VAL A 55 6.43 0.33 9.75
N LEU A 56 7.05 -0.47 8.89
CA LEU A 56 7.24 -1.90 9.09
C LEU A 56 8.72 -2.20 9.21
N GLU A 57 9.05 -3.23 9.97
CA GLU A 57 10.45 -3.65 10.11
C GLU A 57 10.92 -4.42 8.88
N ASN A 58 10.02 -5.14 8.25
CA ASN A 58 10.33 -5.96 7.09
C ASN A 58 9.03 -6.17 6.32
N ASP A 59 9.11 -6.68 5.10
CA ASP A 59 7.94 -6.98 4.29
C ASP A 59 7.71 -8.48 4.09
N GLY A 60 8.32 -9.31 4.92
CA GLY A 60 8.17 -10.75 4.85
C GLY A 60 6.94 -11.26 5.58
N TRP A 61 6.84 -12.57 5.70
CA TRP A 61 5.68 -13.26 6.27
C TRP A 61 5.41 -12.85 7.72
N GLY A 62 6.45 -12.50 8.45
CA GLY A 62 6.29 -12.09 9.85
C GLY A 62 5.70 -10.71 10.02
N ASN A 63 5.71 -9.91 8.98
CA ASN A 63 5.23 -8.52 9.04
C ASN A 63 3.98 -8.29 8.22
N ILE A 64 3.81 -9.00 7.11
CA ILE A 64 2.65 -8.86 6.24
C ILE A 64 1.98 -10.21 6.11
N THR A 65 0.75 -10.33 6.62
CA THR A 65 0.01 -11.59 6.57
C THR A 65 -0.73 -11.76 5.25
N GLY A 66 -1.00 -10.65 4.56
CA GLY A 66 -1.68 -10.71 3.28
C GLY A 66 -2.10 -9.34 2.83
N PHE A 67 -2.74 -9.29 1.68
CA PHE A 67 -3.25 -8.04 1.13
C PHE A 67 -4.43 -8.33 0.21
N SER A 68 -5.23 -7.30 -0.05
CA SER A 68 -6.32 -7.37 -0.99
C SER A 68 -6.28 -6.17 -1.91
N ASP A 69 -6.82 -6.32 -3.10
CA ASP A 69 -6.83 -5.27 -4.11
C ASP A 69 -8.25 -5.06 -4.62
N GLN A 70 -8.64 -3.82 -4.72
CA GLN A 70 -9.90 -3.42 -5.36
C GLN A 70 -9.61 -2.28 -6.31
N PHE A 71 -10.37 -2.25 -7.40
CA PHE A 71 -10.13 -1.31 -8.50
C PHE A 71 -11.39 -0.53 -8.79
N PHE A 72 -11.23 0.79 -8.91
CA PHE A 72 -12.32 1.71 -9.14
C PHE A 72 -11.93 2.68 -10.25
N LEU A 73 -12.92 3.29 -10.87
CA LEU A 73 -12.69 4.36 -11.83
C LEU A 73 -12.97 5.69 -11.18
N ASP A 74 -12.00 6.58 -11.28
CA ASP A 74 -12.16 7.96 -10.83
C ASP A 74 -11.30 8.84 -11.73
N ARG A 75 -11.91 9.37 -12.78
CA ARG A 75 -11.18 10.13 -13.79
C ARG A 75 -10.71 11.49 -13.26
N TYR A 76 -11.27 11.96 -12.18
CA TYR A 76 -10.95 13.30 -11.66
C TYR A 76 -9.91 13.29 -10.56
N ASN A 77 -9.77 12.17 -9.87
CA ASN A 77 -8.80 12.08 -8.77
C ASN A 77 -8.20 10.68 -8.68
N PRO A 78 -7.38 10.30 -9.68
CA PRO A 78 -6.71 8.99 -9.64
C PRO A 78 -5.78 8.93 -8.44
N ARG A 79 -5.84 7.82 -7.72
CA ARG A 79 -5.03 7.67 -6.50
C ARG A 79 -5.00 6.22 -6.05
N ILE A 80 -4.14 5.95 -5.09
CA ILE A 80 -4.10 4.67 -4.39
C ILE A 80 -4.34 4.97 -2.91
N GLU A 81 -5.35 4.31 -2.35
CA GLU A 81 -5.61 4.38 -0.92
C GLU A 81 -5.22 3.06 -0.29
N ILE A 82 -4.56 3.13 0.85
CA ILE A 82 -4.20 1.91 1.57
C ILE A 82 -4.75 1.97 2.99
N VAL A 83 -5.19 0.81 3.46
CA VAL A 83 -5.61 0.62 4.85
C VAL A 83 -4.73 -0.48 5.42
N ILE A 84 -4.05 -0.17 6.51
CA ILE A 84 -3.18 -1.12 7.18
C ILE A 84 -3.88 -1.59 8.44
N GLN A 85 -4.19 -2.89 8.51
CA GLN A 85 -4.85 -3.48 9.66
C GLN A 85 -3.83 -4.28 10.46
N GLU A 86 -3.57 -3.88 11.69
CA GLU A 86 -2.74 -4.68 12.57
C GLU A 86 -3.47 -5.95 12.98
N GLU A 87 -2.73 -7.07 12.91
CA GLU A 87 -3.27 -8.35 13.34
C GLU A 87 -2.45 -8.80 14.52
N GLY A 88 -2.98 -8.69 15.59
CA GLY A 88 -2.33 -9.07 16.61
C GLY A 88 -2.66 -9.91 17.48
N GLU A 89 -2.19 -10.31 18.23
CA GLU A 89 -2.46 -10.72 19.12
C GLU A 89 -2.21 -10.86 19.99
#